data_d665247411acff9e43ee16f25835a112
#
_entry.id   d665247411acff9e43ee16f25835a112
#
_cell.length_a   1.000
_cell.length_b   1.000
_cell.length_c   1.000
_cell.angle_alpha   90.00
_cell.angle_beta   90.00
_cell.angle_gamma   90.00
#
_symmetry.space_group_name_H-M   'P 1'
#
loop_
_entity.id
_entity.type
_entity.pdbx_description
1 polymer ?
#
loop_
_entity_poly.entity_id
_entity_poly.type
_entity_poly.pdbx_seq_one_letter_code
_entity_poly.pdbx_strand_id
1 'polypeptide(L)'
;LLKAPKPSQWEEQWHQLRKRYERKERKGRLNLVLSCYEVPGEEELNQNYTRYRGLIEGQAGIDKLQQGKLTEAFFDPYRMPSPASSTKVKPEDIPTWDDCQERPNGENKEPPKSGIIDFDHLADFARQRTGSDLLAALKLDIDNLGKYFQKLSTKEASDKLSSHLIQFFSEELKILREKEVFYHNGNRHRYKDNIYLVFAGGDDTFLLGGFDAVLEFTELLQNKFKTFSNNLLKEIPDIKKVITFSASIIFFKPSYPILKMASTAEHHLILAKEASPEKNRVSVLGEPFTWDEFHRMINISNLLDNLVRNRGESKAVISRIRESRKGFAAALRHSDRGRLDIPRVWRLFYFIRNVKPDNRDAAEKLVKEYENLIMNAFMEKEKVNPMIFPVAARIAEYKLKNLKS
;
A
#
# COMPACT_ATOMS: atom_id res chain seq x y z
N LEU A 1 -12.42 -29.23 13.63
CA LEU A 1 -13.80 -29.41 13.13
C LEU A 1 -14.73 -29.57 14.31
N LEU A 2 -15.37 -28.50 14.76
CA LEU A 2 -16.48 -28.56 15.70
C LEU A 2 -17.72 -29.00 14.91
N LYS A 3 -18.28 -30.15 15.25
CA LYS A 3 -19.59 -30.54 14.71
C LYS A 3 -20.61 -29.49 15.12
N ALA A 4 -21.32 -28.95 14.17
CA ALA A 4 -22.39 -28.00 14.45
C ALA A 4 -23.51 -28.71 15.25
N PRO A 5 -24.07 -28.04 16.24
CA PRO A 5 -25.20 -28.56 16.97
C PRO A 5 -26.44 -28.67 16.06
N LYS A 6 -27.39 -29.52 16.45
CA LYS A 6 -28.68 -29.65 15.74
C LYS A 6 -29.36 -28.28 15.64
N PRO A 7 -30.13 -28.01 14.56
CA PRO A 7 -30.75 -26.71 14.33
C PRO A 7 -31.53 -26.13 15.52
N SER A 8 -32.18 -26.97 16.31
CA SER A 8 -32.90 -26.58 17.52
C SER A 8 -32.05 -26.10 18.69
N GLN A 9 -30.74 -26.35 18.65
CA GLN A 9 -29.78 -25.92 19.69
C GLN A 9 -28.92 -24.73 19.23
N TRP A 10 -29.10 -24.33 18.01
CA TRP A 10 -28.22 -23.39 17.34
C TRP A 10 -28.35 -21.96 17.88
N GLU A 11 -29.58 -21.46 18.06
CA GLU A 11 -29.85 -20.13 18.60
C GLU A 11 -29.31 -19.97 20.02
N GLU A 12 -29.43 -21.00 20.84
CA GLU A 12 -28.96 -20.96 22.21
C GLU A 12 -27.42 -20.95 22.27
N GLN A 13 -26.74 -21.73 21.46
CA GLN A 13 -25.28 -21.75 21.38
C GLN A 13 -24.72 -20.49 20.73
N TRP A 14 -25.40 -19.93 19.73
CA TRP A 14 -25.06 -18.63 19.18
C TRP A 14 -25.19 -17.51 20.21
N HIS A 15 -26.26 -17.50 20.97
CA HIS A 15 -26.46 -16.55 22.08
C HIS A 15 -25.38 -16.68 23.15
N GLN A 16 -24.97 -17.91 23.48
CA GLN A 16 -23.89 -18.14 24.45
C GLN A 16 -22.51 -17.70 23.90
N LEU A 17 -22.23 -17.96 22.65
CA LEU A 17 -21.02 -17.49 21.97
C LEU A 17 -20.98 -15.96 21.91
N ARG A 18 -22.08 -15.34 21.53
CA ARG A 18 -22.20 -13.88 21.49
C ARG A 18 -22.03 -13.26 22.87
N LYS A 19 -22.67 -13.80 23.92
CA LYS A 19 -22.47 -13.34 25.30
C LYS A 19 -21.04 -13.53 25.79
N ARG A 20 -20.35 -14.60 25.40
CA ARG A 20 -18.93 -14.80 25.73
C ARG A 20 -18.03 -13.81 25.02
N TYR A 21 -18.37 -13.44 23.81
CA TYR A 21 -17.62 -12.47 23.01
C TYR A 21 -17.82 -11.04 23.51
N GLU A 22 -19.05 -10.65 23.84
CA GLU A 22 -19.40 -9.34 24.39
C GLU A 22 -18.82 -9.12 25.81
N ARG A 23 -18.65 -10.17 26.60
CA ARG A 23 -18.03 -10.10 27.94
C ARG A 23 -16.52 -9.98 27.96
N LYS A 24 -15.84 -10.31 26.89
CA LYS A 24 -14.41 -10.09 26.73
C LYS A 24 -14.20 -8.78 25.98
N GLU A 25 -14.16 -7.69 26.69
CA GLU A 25 -13.73 -6.38 26.19
C GLU A 25 -12.29 -6.42 25.66
N ARG A 26 -12.07 -7.11 24.56
CA ARG A 26 -10.88 -6.95 23.76
C ARG A 26 -11.27 -6.16 22.51
N LYS A 27 -10.88 -4.90 22.49
CA LYS A 27 -10.88 -4.01 21.31
C LYS A 27 -9.96 -4.56 20.21
N GLY A 28 -10.24 -5.73 19.70
CA GLY A 28 -9.63 -6.34 18.55
C GLY A 28 -10.75 -6.77 17.63
N ARG A 29 -10.83 -6.22 16.44
CA ARG A 29 -11.81 -6.61 15.43
C ARG A 29 -11.47 -8.02 14.94
N LEU A 30 -11.93 -9.03 15.64
CA LEU A 30 -12.07 -10.36 15.08
C LEU A 30 -13.51 -10.45 14.56
N ASN A 31 -13.70 -10.30 13.27
CA ASN A 31 -14.97 -10.58 12.64
C ASN A 31 -15.08 -12.10 12.53
N LEU A 32 -15.77 -12.72 13.50
CA LEU A 32 -16.12 -14.13 13.44
C LEU A 32 -17.39 -14.24 12.59
N VAL A 33 -17.25 -14.66 11.35
CA VAL A 33 -18.41 -15.03 10.53
C VAL A 33 -18.65 -16.51 10.69
N LEU A 34 -19.70 -16.87 11.40
CA LEU A 34 -20.20 -18.24 11.51
C LEU A 34 -21.21 -18.48 10.38
N SER A 35 -20.86 -19.34 9.46
CA SER A 35 -21.73 -19.73 8.35
C SER A 35 -22.15 -21.19 8.54
N CYS A 36 -23.44 -21.42 8.74
CA CYS A 36 -24.01 -22.75 8.88
C CYS A 36 -24.80 -23.11 7.63
N TYR A 37 -24.56 -24.32 7.09
CA TYR A 37 -25.23 -24.83 5.90
C TYR A 37 -25.87 -26.17 6.18
N GLU A 38 -27.05 -26.40 5.59
CA GLU A 38 -27.55 -27.74 5.36
C GLU A 38 -26.88 -28.26 4.10
N VAL A 39 -26.11 -29.34 4.21
CA VAL A 39 -25.38 -29.91 3.09
C VAL A 39 -26.32 -30.84 2.32
N PRO A 40 -26.86 -30.45 1.18
CA PRO A 40 -27.40 -31.39 0.23
C PRO A 40 -26.19 -32.06 -0.40
N GLY A 41 -26.16 -33.34 -0.56
CA GLY A 41 -25.08 -34.23 -0.95
C GLY A 41 -23.83 -33.67 -1.66
N GLU A 42 -22.71 -34.33 -1.57
CA GLU A 42 -21.39 -33.87 -2.03
C GLU A 42 -21.34 -33.33 -3.48
N GLU A 43 -22.19 -33.83 -4.39
CA GLU A 43 -22.26 -33.32 -5.77
C GLU A 43 -22.83 -31.91 -5.91
N GLU A 44 -23.83 -31.59 -5.12
CA GLU A 44 -24.47 -30.28 -5.15
C GLU A 44 -23.58 -29.22 -4.47
N LEU A 45 -22.76 -29.60 -3.52
CA LEU A 45 -21.73 -28.77 -2.87
C LEU A 45 -20.65 -28.34 -3.86
N ASN A 46 -20.17 -29.23 -4.69
CA ASN A 46 -19.13 -28.94 -5.69
C ASN A 46 -19.65 -28.06 -6.83
N GLN A 47 -20.91 -28.26 -7.26
CA GLN A 47 -21.52 -27.47 -8.34
C GLN A 47 -21.97 -26.08 -7.87
N ASN A 48 -22.34 -25.91 -6.61
CA ASN A 48 -22.94 -24.68 -6.09
C ASN A 48 -22.09 -23.98 -5.01
N TYR A 49 -20.87 -24.45 -4.75
CA TYR A 49 -20.01 -23.88 -3.70
C TYR A 49 -19.83 -22.35 -3.83
N THR A 50 -19.64 -21.85 -5.05
CA THR A 50 -19.51 -20.42 -5.33
C THR A 50 -20.83 -19.65 -5.08
N ARG A 51 -21.97 -20.28 -5.34
CA ARG A 51 -23.28 -19.70 -5.15
C ARG A 51 -23.68 -19.62 -3.68
N TYR A 52 -23.36 -20.66 -2.90
CA TYR A 52 -23.62 -20.67 -1.46
C TYR A 52 -22.72 -19.70 -0.72
N ARG A 53 -21.48 -19.50 -1.19
CA ARG A 53 -20.55 -18.54 -0.62
C ARG A 53 -21.03 -17.09 -0.76
N GLY A 54 -21.54 -16.68 -1.91
CA GLY A 54 -22.11 -15.35 -2.14
C GLY A 54 -23.38 -15.07 -1.34
N LEU A 55 -24.11 -16.10 -0.96
CA LEU A 55 -25.34 -16.00 -0.16
C LEU A 55 -25.08 -15.78 1.33
N ILE A 56 -23.87 -16.12 1.81
CA ILE A 56 -23.51 -16.04 3.22
C ILE A 56 -23.03 -14.65 3.61
N GLU A 57 -22.44 -13.94 2.66
CA GLU A 57 -21.89 -12.60 2.87
C GLU A 57 -22.94 -11.49 2.80
N GLY A 58 -24.20 -11.82 2.49
CA GLY A 58 -25.31 -10.87 2.37
C GLY A 58 -26.47 -11.13 3.31
N GLN A 59 -27.41 -10.17 3.38
CA GLN A 59 -28.64 -10.26 4.19
C GLN A 59 -29.45 -11.53 3.89
N ALA A 60 -29.45 -11.97 2.63
CA ALA A 60 -30.12 -13.22 2.20
C ALA A 60 -29.53 -14.49 2.86
N GLY A 61 -28.24 -14.47 3.24
CA GLY A 61 -27.63 -15.55 4.02
C GLY A 61 -28.10 -15.56 5.46
N ILE A 62 -28.22 -14.37 6.08
CA ILE A 62 -28.74 -14.20 7.45
C ILE A 62 -30.19 -14.68 7.53
N ASP A 63 -31.02 -14.31 6.57
CA ASP A 63 -32.43 -14.69 6.51
C ASP A 63 -32.60 -16.22 6.36
N LYS A 64 -31.71 -16.87 5.60
CA LYS A 64 -31.70 -18.36 5.48
C LYS A 64 -31.22 -19.05 6.75
N LEU A 65 -30.27 -18.45 7.47
CA LEU A 65 -29.83 -18.90 8.78
C LEU A 65 -30.99 -18.85 9.78
N GLN A 66 -31.76 -17.76 9.78
CA GLN A 66 -32.93 -17.59 10.65
C GLN A 66 -34.06 -18.56 10.33
N GLN A 67 -34.14 -19.02 9.08
CA GLN A 67 -35.15 -20.01 8.65
C GLN A 67 -34.77 -21.48 8.96
N GLY A 68 -33.64 -21.71 9.62
CA GLY A 68 -33.20 -23.05 10.02
C GLY A 68 -32.81 -23.99 8.87
N LYS A 69 -32.49 -23.44 7.69
CA LYS A 69 -32.13 -24.22 6.49
C LYS A 69 -30.64 -24.49 6.36
N LEU A 70 -29.84 -24.16 7.38
CA LEU A 70 -28.38 -24.29 7.36
C LEU A 70 -27.91 -25.07 8.60
N THR A 71 -27.23 -26.19 8.40
CA THR A 71 -26.92 -27.15 9.51
C THR A 71 -25.44 -27.35 9.81
N GLU A 72 -24.52 -26.87 8.97
CA GLU A 72 -23.08 -26.98 9.24
C GLU A 72 -22.37 -25.63 9.29
N ALA A 73 -21.48 -25.47 10.27
CA ALA A 73 -20.63 -24.33 10.41
C ALA A 73 -19.21 -24.67 9.93
N PHE A 74 -18.74 -23.99 8.91
CA PHE A 74 -17.36 -24.05 8.48
C PHE A 74 -16.60 -22.84 9.06
N PHE A 75 -15.68 -23.10 9.96
CA PHE A 75 -14.75 -22.12 10.46
C PHE A 75 -13.35 -22.43 9.95
N ASP A 76 -12.86 -21.63 9.04
CA ASP A 76 -11.47 -21.65 8.64
C ASP A 76 -10.78 -20.36 9.12
N PRO A 77 -10.05 -20.40 10.25
CA PRO A 77 -9.39 -19.24 10.81
C PRO A 77 -8.24 -18.72 9.93
N TYR A 78 -7.82 -19.46 8.93
CA TYR A 78 -6.73 -19.13 8.01
C TYR A 78 -7.23 -18.70 6.62
N ARG A 79 -8.50 -18.86 6.33
CA ARG A 79 -9.10 -18.33 5.12
C ARG A 79 -9.57 -16.91 5.38
N MET A 80 -8.83 -15.94 4.88
CA MET A 80 -9.38 -14.61 4.69
C MET A 80 -10.68 -14.74 3.87
N PRO A 81 -11.78 -14.05 4.25
CA PRO A 81 -12.91 -13.94 3.34
C PRO A 81 -12.37 -13.38 2.03
N SER A 82 -12.39 -14.20 0.99
CA SER A 82 -12.13 -13.67 -0.35
C SER A 82 -13.23 -12.65 -0.60
N PRO A 83 -12.90 -11.46 -1.09
CA PRO A 83 -13.91 -10.52 -1.52
C PRO A 83 -14.87 -11.22 -2.47
N ALA A 84 -16.14 -10.84 -2.44
CA ALA A 84 -17.25 -11.49 -3.15
C ALA A 84 -17.07 -11.55 -4.69
N SER A 85 -16.19 -10.76 -5.25
CA SER A 85 -15.58 -10.99 -6.55
C SER A 85 -14.28 -11.74 -6.32
N SER A 86 -14.30 -13.06 -6.35
CA SER A 86 -13.08 -13.84 -6.41
C SER A 86 -12.37 -13.54 -7.73
N THR A 87 -11.65 -12.47 -7.79
CA THR A 87 -10.53 -12.39 -8.69
C THR A 87 -9.53 -13.40 -8.17
N LYS A 88 -9.66 -14.66 -8.61
CA LYS A 88 -8.53 -15.59 -8.53
C LYS A 88 -7.36 -14.80 -9.09
N VAL A 89 -6.25 -14.72 -8.35
CA VAL A 89 -5.01 -14.17 -8.88
C VAL A 89 -4.81 -14.88 -10.21
N LYS A 90 -4.98 -14.16 -11.29
CA LYS A 90 -4.85 -14.76 -12.61
C LYS A 90 -3.37 -14.88 -12.92
N PRO A 91 -2.94 -15.85 -13.71
CA PRO A 91 -1.53 -15.97 -14.13
C PRO A 91 -0.98 -14.67 -14.72
N GLU A 92 -1.83 -13.89 -15.39
CA GLU A 92 -1.50 -12.58 -15.97
C GLU A 92 -1.21 -11.49 -14.92
N ASP A 93 -1.63 -11.67 -13.66
CA ASP A 93 -1.44 -10.69 -12.57
C ASP A 93 -0.11 -10.88 -11.82
N ILE A 94 0.61 -11.95 -12.10
CA ILE A 94 1.85 -12.32 -11.43
C ILE A 94 3.00 -12.47 -12.44
N PRO A 95 4.25 -12.11 -12.07
CA PRO A 95 5.42 -12.36 -12.90
C PRO A 95 5.65 -13.86 -13.03
N THR A 96 5.88 -14.33 -14.27
CA THR A 96 6.24 -15.71 -14.56
C THR A 96 7.67 -15.78 -15.10
N TRP A 97 8.33 -16.92 -14.89
CA TRP A 97 9.71 -17.11 -15.31
C TRP A 97 9.90 -16.96 -16.82
N ASP A 98 8.98 -17.54 -17.60
CA ASP A 98 9.10 -17.55 -19.06
C ASP A 98 8.92 -16.15 -19.68
N ASP A 99 8.04 -15.33 -19.10
CA ASP A 99 7.77 -13.97 -19.56
C ASP A 99 8.75 -12.92 -19.01
N CYS A 100 9.42 -13.22 -17.89
CA CYS A 100 10.29 -12.28 -17.21
C CYS A 100 11.58 -12.04 -18.00
N GLN A 101 11.94 -10.77 -18.19
CA GLN A 101 13.21 -10.38 -18.82
C GLN A 101 14.35 -10.28 -17.80
N GLU A 102 14.04 -10.06 -16.55
CA GLU A 102 15.02 -10.04 -15.48
C GLU A 102 15.38 -11.46 -15.06
N ARG A 103 16.62 -11.66 -14.63
CA ARG A 103 17.10 -12.95 -14.13
C ARG A 103 17.81 -12.73 -12.80
N PRO A 104 17.54 -13.56 -11.79
CA PRO A 104 18.21 -13.46 -10.52
C PRO A 104 19.67 -13.90 -10.64
N ASN A 105 20.51 -13.43 -9.72
CA ASN A 105 21.89 -13.83 -9.59
C ASN A 105 22.07 -14.76 -8.37
N GLY A 106 23.12 -15.59 -8.38
CA GLY A 106 23.46 -16.42 -7.22
C GLY A 106 22.65 -17.72 -7.14
N GLU A 107 22.16 -18.05 -5.96
CA GLU A 107 21.47 -19.32 -5.67
C GLU A 107 20.10 -19.47 -6.36
N ASN A 108 19.46 -18.35 -6.66
CA ASN A 108 18.12 -18.31 -7.28
C ASN A 108 18.16 -18.33 -8.82
N LYS A 109 19.23 -18.81 -9.45
CA LYS A 109 19.40 -18.80 -10.92
C LYS A 109 18.47 -19.77 -11.65
N GLU A 110 17.99 -20.77 -10.95
CA GLU A 110 17.13 -21.77 -11.55
C GLU A 110 15.66 -21.35 -11.53
N PRO A 111 14.89 -21.72 -12.56
CA PRO A 111 13.46 -21.45 -12.56
C PRO A 111 12.78 -22.10 -11.36
N PRO A 112 11.89 -21.39 -10.67
CA PRO A 112 11.11 -21.97 -9.59
C PRO A 112 10.22 -23.09 -10.14
N LYS A 113 10.03 -24.17 -9.38
CA LYS A 113 9.20 -25.33 -9.80
C LYS A 113 7.78 -24.94 -10.21
N SER A 114 7.27 -23.87 -9.68
CA SER A 114 5.94 -23.32 -10.02
C SER A 114 5.92 -22.54 -11.34
N GLY A 115 7.07 -22.21 -11.93
CA GLY A 115 7.18 -21.27 -13.04
C GLY A 115 6.84 -19.81 -12.68
N ILE A 116 6.52 -19.51 -11.40
CA ILE A 116 6.14 -18.19 -10.90
C ILE A 116 7.35 -17.57 -10.23
N ILE A 117 7.66 -16.32 -10.57
CA ILE A 117 8.66 -15.51 -9.87
C ILE A 117 8.20 -15.32 -8.42
N ASP A 118 8.94 -15.84 -7.46
CA ASP A 118 8.63 -15.71 -6.04
C ASP A 118 9.23 -14.44 -5.42
N PHE A 119 9.04 -14.24 -4.12
CA PHE A 119 9.50 -13.05 -3.41
C PHE A 119 11.02 -12.96 -3.32
N ASP A 120 11.71 -14.10 -3.26
CA ASP A 120 13.17 -14.14 -3.23
C ASP A 120 13.75 -13.69 -4.58
N HIS A 121 13.13 -14.10 -5.69
CA HIS A 121 13.49 -13.62 -7.02
C HIS A 121 13.24 -12.11 -7.19
N LEU A 122 12.06 -11.60 -6.77
CA LEU A 122 11.76 -10.18 -6.80
C LEU A 122 12.74 -9.35 -5.97
N ALA A 123 13.13 -9.87 -4.80
CA ALA A 123 14.11 -9.23 -3.95
C ALA A 123 15.51 -9.25 -4.58
N ASP A 124 15.86 -10.31 -5.32
CA ASP A 124 17.10 -10.39 -6.08
C ASP A 124 17.12 -9.36 -7.22
N PHE A 125 16.03 -9.16 -7.94
CA PHE A 125 15.92 -8.13 -8.96
C PHE A 125 16.13 -6.72 -8.36
N ALA A 126 15.44 -6.42 -7.26
CA ALA A 126 15.64 -5.17 -6.53
C ALA A 126 17.08 -5.02 -6.02
N ARG A 127 17.69 -6.09 -5.51
CA ARG A 127 19.07 -6.10 -5.05
C ARG A 127 20.09 -5.85 -6.16
N GLN A 128 19.89 -6.39 -7.34
CA GLN A 128 20.76 -6.14 -8.49
C GLN A 128 20.74 -4.67 -8.90
N ARG A 129 19.58 -4.03 -8.87
CA ARG A 129 19.45 -2.61 -9.21
C ARG A 129 19.97 -1.69 -8.11
N THR A 130 19.57 -1.95 -6.86
CA THR A 130 19.74 -1.01 -5.74
C THR A 130 20.74 -1.48 -4.69
N GLY A 131 21.02 -2.77 -4.63
CA GLY A 131 21.74 -3.44 -3.54
C GLY A 131 20.91 -3.82 -2.34
N SER A 132 19.66 -3.46 -2.33
CA SER A 132 18.75 -3.80 -1.24
C SER A 132 17.80 -4.90 -1.66
N ASP A 133 17.73 -5.94 -0.87
CA ASP A 133 16.82 -7.07 -1.00
C ASP A 133 15.42 -6.76 -0.40
N LEU A 134 15.03 -5.50 -0.42
CA LEU A 134 13.73 -5.10 0.10
C LEU A 134 12.64 -5.23 -0.95
N LEU A 135 11.51 -5.73 -0.50
CA LEU A 135 10.23 -5.64 -1.17
C LEU A 135 9.41 -4.51 -0.58
N ALA A 136 8.42 -4.05 -1.33
CA ALA A 136 7.39 -3.18 -0.81
C ALA A 136 6.01 -3.73 -1.15
N ALA A 137 5.03 -3.39 -0.32
CA ALA A 137 3.61 -3.59 -0.60
C ALA A 137 2.92 -2.23 -0.61
N LEU A 138 2.08 -2.04 -1.62
CA LEU A 138 1.15 -0.93 -1.73
C LEU A 138 -0.24 -1.44 -1.43
N LYS A 139 -0.90 -0.79 -0.48
CA LYS A 139 -2.34 -0.91 -0.27
C LYS A 139 -2.99 0.44 -0.48
N LEU A 140 -4.06 0.48 -1.26
CA LEU A 140 -4.84 1.70 -1.49
C LEU A 140 -6.33 1.44 -1.35
N ASP A 141 -7.08 2.50 -1.06
CA ASP A 141 -8.53 2.46 -0.95
C ASP A 141 -9.10 3.84 -1.32
N ILE A 142 -10.20 3.86 -2.07
CA ILE A 142 -10.85 5.08 -2.53
C ILE A 142 -11.45 5.85 -1.35
N ASP A 143 -11.16 7.15 -1.30
CA ASP A 143 -11.59 8.01 -0.22
C ASP A 143 -13.10 8.33 -0.31
N ASN A 144 -13.81 8.03 0.79
CA ASN A 144 -15.22 8.41 0.95
C ASN A 144 -16.16 7.90 -0.17
N LEU A 145 -15.85 6.79 -0.83
CA LEU A 145 -16.62 6.27 -1.96
C LEU A 145 -18.12 6.15 -1.66
N GLY A 146 -18.49 5.65 -0.49
CA GLY A 146 -19.90 5.58 -0.06
C GLY A 146 -20.62 6.93 -0.05
N LYS A 147 -19.90 8.04 0.26
CA LYS A 147 -20.49 9.39 0.20
C LYS A 147 -20.71 9.87 -1.24
N TYR A 148 -19.92 9.41 -2.20
CA TYR A 148 -20.16 9.71 -3.62
C TYR A 148 -21.42 8.99 -4.08
N PHE A 149 -21.55 7.68 -3.82
CA PHE A 149 -22.75 6.93 -4.17
C PHE A 149 -24.04 7.51 -3.57
N GLN A 150 -23.99 7.97 -2.31
CA GLN A 150 -25.14 8.61 -1.66
C GLN A 150 -25.58 9.93 -2.31
N LYS A 151 -24.71 10.60 -3.06
CA LYS A 151 -25.01 11.87 -3.73
C LYS A 151 -25.48 11.72 -5.17
N LEU A 152 -25.40 10.53 -5.73
CA LEU A 152 -25.86 10.26 -7.07
C LEU A 152 -27.39 10.25 -7.08
N SER A 153 -27.97 11.00 -8.02
CA SER A 153 -29.42 11.20 -8.09
C SER A 153 -30.15 10.10 -8.86
N THR A 154 -29.41 9.33 -9.67
CA THR A 154 -30.00 8.30 -10.53
C THR A 154 -29.23 6.98 -10.42
N LYS A 155 -29.93 5.88 -10.73
CA LYS A 155 -29.31 4.55 -10.81
C LYS A 155 -28.28 4.50 -11.93
N GLU A 156 -28.55 5.13 -13.06
CA GLU A 156 -27.65 5.18 -14.21
C GLU A 156 -26.31 5.85 -13.85
N ALA A 157 -26.35 6.94 -13.06
CA ALA A 157 -25.13 7.59 -12.56
C ALA A 157 -24.34 6.67 -11.63
N SER A 158 -25.04 5.90 -10.78
CA SER A 158 -24.43 4.92 -9.88
C SER A 158 -23.78 3.76 -10.65
N ASP A 159 -24.50 3.19 -11.62
CA ASP A 159 -23.99 2.10 -12.45
C ASP A 159 -22.79 2.57 -13.29
N LYS A 160 -22.85 3.81 -13.80
CA LYS A 160 -21.75 4.42 -14.55
C LYS A 160 -20.50 4.61 -13.68
N LEU A 161 -20.63 5.18 -12.47
CA LEU A 161 -19.50 5.33 -11.55
C LEU A 161 -18.89 3.98 -11.20
N SER A 162 -19.72 3.00 -10.84
CA SER A 162 -19.28 1.64 -10.52
C SER A 162 -18.52 0.99 -11.68
N SER A 163 -19.06 1.08 -12.90
CA SER A 163 -18.44 0.50 -14.10
C SER A 163 -17.08 1.14 -14.39
N HIS A 164 -16.96 2.46 -14.30
CA HIS A 164 -15.70 3.16 -14.52
C HIS A 164 -14.64 2.78 -13.48
N LEU A 165 -15.02 2.68 -12.19
CA LEU A 165 -14.09 2.26 -11.14
C LEU A 165 -13.63 0.82 -11.35
N ILE A 166 -14.55 -0.08 -11.65
CA ILE A 166 -14.20 -1.47 -11.97
C ILE A 166 -13.25 -1.52 -13.17
N GLN A 167 -13.55 -0.78 -14.23
CA GLN A 167 -12.70 -0.72 -15.41
C GLN A 167 -11.29 -0.22 -15.06
N PHE A 168 -11.18 0.86 -14.28
CA PHE A 168 -9.88 1.40 -13.88
C PHE A 168 -9.04 0.37 -13.11
N PHE A 169 -9.61 -0.22 -12.06
CA PHE A 169 -8.85 -1.11 -11.19
C PHE A 169 -8.68 -2.53 -11.76
N SER A 170 -9.61 -3.04 -12.58
CA SER A 170 -9.47 -4.39 -13.13
C SER A 170 -8.77 -4.43 -14.49
N GLU A 171 -8.82 -3.37 -15.28
CA GLU A 171 -8.27 -3.35 -16.64
C GLU A 171 -7.11 -2.35 -16.79
N GLU A 172 -7.34 -1.06 -16.50
CA GLU A 172 -6.31 -0.03 -16.71
C GLU A 172 -5.09 -0.25 -15.83
N LEU A 173 -5.28 -0.61 -14.57
CA LEU A 173 -4.18 -0.93 -13.65
C LEU A 173 -3.31 -2.08 -14.20
N LYS A 174 -3.93 -3.12 -14.77
CA LYS A 174 -3.20 -4.22 -15.41
C LYS A 174 -2.43 -3.75 -16.64
N ILE A 175 -3.06 -2.95 -17.48
CA ILE A 175 -2.43 -2.37 -18.66
C ILE A 175 -1.21 -1.52 -18.25
N LEU A 176 -1.32 -0.71 -17.19
CA LEU A 176 -0.19 0.05 -16.66
C LEU A 176 0.96 -0.87 -16.24
N ARG A 177 0.66 -1.93 -15.48
CA ARG A 177 1.67 -2.91 -15.07
C ARG A 177 2.32 -3.62 -16.26
N GLU A 178 1.56 -3.96 -17.29
CA GLU A 178 2.05 -4.72 -18.44
C GLU A 178 2.86 -3.88 -19.43
N LYS A 179 2.42 -2.65 -19.69
CA LYS A 179 2.97 -1.82 -20.79
C LYS A 179 3.96 -0.78 -20.33
N GLU A 180 3.80 -0.25 -19.11
CA GLU A 180 4.67 0.80 -18.61
C GLU A 180 5.97 0.22 -18.04
N VAL A 181 6.97 1.09 -17.94
CA VAL A 181 8.32 0.75 -17.50
C VAL A 181 8.84 1.81 -16.54
N PHE A 182 9.82 1.44 -15.76
CA PHE A 182 10.58 2.38 -14.94
C PHE A 182 12.06 2.32 -15.28
N TYR A 183 12.79 3.33 -14.87
CA TYR A 183 14.20 3.44 -15.15
C TYR A 183 15.00 3.49 -13.85
N HIS A 184 16.04 2.67 -13.78
CA HIS A 184 17.01 2.73 -12.71
C HIS A 184 18.41 2.79 -13.28
N ASN A 185 19.18 3.85 -12.97
CA ASN A 185 20.52 4.10 -13.52
C ASN A 185 20.60 4.05 -15.06
N GLY A 186 19.60 4.58 -15.75
CA GLY A 186 19.51 4.55 -17.21
C GLY A 186 19.05 3.22 -17.81
N ASN A 187 18.95 2.16 -17.03
CA ASN A 187 18.44 0.87 -17.49
C ASN A 187 16.92 0.83 -17.40
N ARG A 188 16.31 0.25 -18.42
CA ARG A 188 14.87 0.07 -18.56
C ARG A 188 14.43 -1.22 -17.89
N HIS A 189 13.40 -1.16 -17.04
CA HIS A 189 12.80 -2.29 -16.32
C HIS A 189 11.30 -2.31 -16.54
N ARG A 190 10.69 -3.49 -16.62
CA ARG A 190 9.25 -3.64 -16.78
C ARG A 190 8.57 -3.82 -15.41
N TYR A 191 7.47 -3.13 -15.19
CA TYR A 191 6.65 -3.38 -14.00
C TYR A 191 6.08 -4.79 -13.98
N LYS A 192 5.76 -5.35 -15.15
CA LYS A 192 5.28 -6.73 -15.31
C LYS A 192 6.20 -7.74 -14.62
N ASP A 193 7.50 -7.55 -14.69
CA ASP A 193 8.51 -8.45 -14.12
C ASP A 193 8.71 -8.26 -12.63
N ASN A 194 8.33 -7.10 -12.09
CA ASN A 194 8.71 -6.63 -10.76
C ASN A 194 7.55 -6.46 -9.78
N ILE A 195 6.29 -6.56 -10.26
CA ILE A 195 5.10 -6.31 -9.44
C ILE A 195 4.12 -7.47 -9.54
N TYR A 196 3.70 -7.97 -8.39
CA TYR A 196 2.53 -8.81 -8.20
C TYR A 196 1.30 -7.95 -7.98
N LEU A 197 0.27 -8.15 -8.76
CA LEU A 197 -1.05 -7.65 -8.48
C LEU A 197 -1.81 -8.71 -7.69
N VAL A 198 -1.75 -8.61 -6.36
CA VAL A 198 -2.37 -9.62 -5.50
C VAL A 198 -3.88 -9.54 -5.59
N PHE A 199 -4.37 -8.31 -5.62
CA PHE A 199 -5.80 -8.06 -5.72
C PHE A 199 -6.04 -6.62 -6.19
N ALA A 200 -6.96 -6.45 -7.11
CA ALA A 200 -7.44 -5.15 -7.57
C ALA A 200 -8.92 -5.28 -7.93
N GLY A 201 -9.76 -4.49 -7.31
CA GLY A 201 -11.19 -4.52 -7.60
C GLY A 201 -12.00 -3.57 -6.74
N GLY A 202 -12.97 -2.94 -7.34
CA GLY A 202 -13.85 -2.01 -6.65
C GLY A 202 -13.12 -0.78 -6.13
N ASP A 203 -12.95 -0.69 -4.84
CA ASP A 203 -12.37 0.45 -4.12
C ASP A 203 -11.01 0.12 -3.46
N ASP A 204 -10.61 -1.14 -3.42
CA ASP A 204 -9.43 -1.61 -2.70
C ASP A 204 -8.44 -2.30 -3.67
N THR A 205 -7.16 -2.02 -3.51
CA THR A 205 -6.08 -2.64 -4.29
C THR A 205 -4.91 -2.99 -3.40
N PHE A 206 -4.34 -4.16 -3.65
CA PHE A 206 -3.15 -4.62 -2.97
C PHE A 206 -2.16 -5.21 -3.97
N LEU A 207 -0.98 -4.63 -4.03
CA LEU A 207 0.11 -5.11 -4.86
C LEU A 207 1.43 -5.13 -4.09
N LEU A 208 2.37 -5.91 -4.56
CA LEU A 208 3.69 -6.00 -3.97
C LEU A 208 4.76 -6.25 -5.04
N GLY A 209 5.99 -5.93 -4.72
CA GLY A 209 7.10 -6.10 -5.65
C GLY A 209 8.42 -5.58 -5.10
N GLY A 210 9.42 -5.45 -5.98
CA GLY A 210 10.66 -4.75 -5.63
C GLY A 210 10.35 -3.33 -5.13
N PHE A 211 10.97 -2.92 -4.03
CA PHE A 211 10.59 -1.66 -3.36
C PHE A 211 10.74 -0.44 -4.28
N ASP A 212 11.75 -0.42 -5.13
CA ASP A 212 12.00 0.62 -6.11
C ASP A 212 10.90 0.65 -7.19
N ALA A 213 10.51 -0.50 -7.72
CA ALA A 213 9.43 -0.62 -8.69
C ALA A 213 8.07 -0.18 -8.10
N VAL A 214 7.77 -0.57 -6.86
CA VAL A 214 6.50 -0.21 -6.20
C VAL A 214 6.41 1.30 -5.95
N LEU A 215 7.50 1.96 -5.56
CA LEU A 215 7.52 3.42 -5.37
C LEU A 215 7.22 4.17 -6.68
N GLU A 216 7.92 3.82 -7.75
CA GLU A 216 7.73 4.46 -9.07
C GLU A 216 6.33 4.15 -9.64
N PHE A 217 5.86 2.90 -9.47
CA PHE A 217 4.51 2.52 -9.90
C PHE A 217 3.41 3.25 -9.13
N THR A 218 3.61 3.51 -7.84
CA THR A 218 2.65 4.27 -7.03
C THR A 218 2.50 5.70 -7.54
N GLU A 219 3.61 6.33 -7.94
CA GLU A 219 3.60 7.67 -8.53
C GLU A 219 2.86 7.68 -9.88
N LEU A 220 3.17 6.72 -10.74
CA LEU A 220 2.48 6.55 -12.02
C LEU A 220 0.98 6.33 -11.82
N LEU A 221 0.60 5.42 -10.92
CA LEU A 221 -0.79 5.08 -10.63
C LEU A 221 -1.57 6.30 -10.12
N GLN A 222 -0.99 7.08 -9.21
CA GLN A 222 -1.63 8.29 -8.68
C GLN A 222 -1.89 9.33 -9.78
N ASN A 223 -0.92 9.55 -10.67
CA ASN A 223 -1.07 10.47 -11.79
C ASN A 223 -2.17 10.01 -12.78
N LYS A 224 -2.23 8.73 -13.08
CA LYS A 224 -3.26 8.14 -13.95
C LYS A 224 -4.66 8.21 -13.30
N PHE A 225 -4.74 7.89 -12.01
CA PHE A 225 -6.01 7.99 -11.28
C PHE A 225 -6.52 9.43 -11.19
N LYS A 226 -5.65 10.41 -10.99
CA LYS A 226 -5.99 11.83 -11.00
C LYS A 226 -6.61 12.25 -12.36
N THR A 227 -6.01 11.81 -13.46
CA THR A 227 -6.54 12.04 -14.82
C THR A 227 -7.90 11.36 -15.00
N PHE A 228 -8.02 10.10 -14.61
CA PHE A 228 -9.25 9.33 -14.63
C PHE A 228 -10.37 10.04 -13.83
N SER A 229 -10.09 10.45 -12.60
CA SER A 229 -11.05 11.11 -11.73
C SER A 229 -11.50 12.48 -12.29
N ASN A 230 -10.60 13.23 -12.92
CA ASN A 230 -10.97 14.48 -13.61
C ASN A 230 -11.91 14.24 -14.81
N ASN A 231 -11.79 13.11 -15.48
CA ASN A 231 -12.73 12.74 -16.56
C ASN A 231 -14.11 12.37 -15.99
N LEU A 232 -14.15 11.64 -14.87
CA LEU A 232 -15.41 11.34 -14.18
C LEU A 232 -16.21 12.60 -13.79
N LEU A 233 -15.53 13.67 -13.36
CA LEU A 233 -16.19 14.96 -13.07
C LEU A 233 -16.93 15.53 -14.28
N LYS A 234 -16.42 15.30 -15.49
CA LYS A 234 -17.05 15.78 -16.74
C LYS A 234 -18.20 14.89 -17.17
N GLU A 235 -18.09 13.59 -16.89
CA GLU A 235 -19.01 12.57 -17.38
C GLU A 235 -20.20 12.32 -16.46
N ILE A 236 -20.05 12.58 -15.15
CA ILE A 236 -21.09 12.36 -14.13
C ILE A 236 -21.34 13.69 -13.41
N PRO A 237 -22.36 14.46 -13.80
CA PRO A 237 -22.61 15.81 -13.27
C PRO A 237 -22.89 15.85 -11.76
N ASP A 238 -23.34 14.76 -11.17
CA ASP A 238 -23.58 14.65 -9.72
C ASP A 238 -22.28 14.64 -8.89
N ILE A 239 -21.17 14.26 -9.50
CA ILE A 239 -19.86 14.29 -8.86
C ILE A 239 -19.31 15.72 -8.91
N LYS A 240 -19.25 16.40 -7.77
CA LYS A 240 -18.81 17.80 -7.66
C LYS A 240 -17.34 17.98 -7.25
N LYS A 241 -16.68 16.90 -6.82
CA LYS A 241 -15.28 16.90 -6.38
C LYS A 241 -14.55 15.73 -6.99
N VAL A 242 -13.26 15.91 -7.24
CA VAL A 242 -12.35 14.84 -7.68
C VAL A 242 -12.39 13.70 -6.68
N ILE A 243 -12.59 12.48 -7.17
CA ILE A 243 -12.47 11.28 -6.37
C ILE A 243 -10.98 11.05 -6.11
N THR A 244 -10.62 10.76 -4.87
CA THR A 244 -9.24 10.53 -4.45
C THR A 244 -9.11 9.15 -3.82
N PHE A 245 -7.89 8.70 -3.66
CA PHE A 245 -7.59 7.53 -2.85
C PHE A 245 -6.48 7.83 -1.84
N SER A 246 -6.52 7.12 -0.74
CA SER A 246 -5.42 7.06 0.20
C SER A 246 -4.68 5.74 0.05
N ALA A 247 -3.38 5.75 0.36
CA ALA A 247 -2.53 4.58 0.20
C ALA A 247 -1.54 4.40 1.36
N SER A 248 -0.98 3.21 1.45
CA SER A 248 0.17 2.92 2.30
C SER A 248 1.22 2.14 1.53
N ILE A 249 2.49 2.50 1.74
CA ILE A 249 3.65 1.78 1.21
C ILE A 249 4.47 1.29 2.41
N ILE A 250 4.59 -0.01 2.54
CA ILE A 250 5.42 -0.65 3.56
C ILE A 250 6.57 -1.39 2.92
N PHE A 251 7.72 -1.40 3.61
CA PHE A 251 8.92 -2.13 3.16
C PHE A 251 9.15 -3.34 4.04
N PHE A 252 9.52 -4.45 3.44
CA PHE A 252 9.70 -5.71 4.15
C PHE A 252 10.76 -6.59 3.47
N LYS A 253 11.23 -7.61 4.18
CA LYS A 253 12.11 -8.65 3.66
C LYS A 253 11.29 -9.79 3.04
N PRO A 254 11.82 -10.55 2.06
CA PRO A 254 11.10 -11.67 1.44
C PRO A 254 10.54 -12.68 2.46
N SER A 255 11.29 -12.92 3.53
CA SER A 255 10.90 -13.85 4.61
C SER A 255 9.85 -13.30 5.59
N TYR A 256 9.38 -12.05 5.39
CA TYR A 256 8.41 -11.45 6.30
C TYR A 256 7.01 -12.06 6.09
N PRO A 257 6.30 -12.46 7.17
CA PRO A 257 5.01 -13.13 7.04
C PRO A 257 3.96 -12.27 6.32
N ILE A 258 3.33 -12.82 5.28
CA ILE A 258 2.34 -12.13 4.43
C ILE A 258 1.18 -11.53 5.25
N LEU A 259 0.66 -12.28 6.22
CA LEU A 259 -0.44 -11.80 7.07
C LEU A 259 -0.03 -10.58 7.90
N LYS A 260 1.19 -10.57 8.41
CA LYS A 260 1.75 -9.41 9.12
C LYS A 260 1.93 -8.21 8.20
N MET A 261 2.40 -8.46 6.99
CA MET A 261 2.56 -7.45 5.95
C MET A 261 1.22 -6.80 5.61
N ALA A 262 0.19 -7.59 5.31
CA ALA A 262 -1.14 -7.10 4.99
C ALA A 262 -1.75 -6.27 6.16
N SER A 263 -1.63 -6.77 7.39
CA SER A 263 -2.10 -6.07 8.59
C SER A 263 -1.34 -4.76 8.82
N THR A 264 -0.02 -4.72 8.59
CA THR A 264 0.79 -3.50 8.71
C THR A 264 0.40 -2.49 7.63
N ALA A 265 0.19 -2.94 6.38
CA ALA A 265 -0.25 -2.08 5.30
C ALA A 265 -1.61 -1.46 5.59
N GLU A 266 -2.57 -2.26 6.11
CA GLU A 266 -3.88 -1.76 6.55
C GLU A 266 -3.76 -0.70 7.64
N HIS A 267 -2.96 -0.97 8.69
CA HIS A 267 -2.74 -0.01 9.77
C HIS A 267 -2.16 1.31 9.24
N HIS A 268 -1.18 1.25 8.35
CA HIS A 268 -0.56 2.45 7.76
C HIS A 268 -1.53 3.19 6.81
N LEU A 269 -2.43 2.47 6.13
CA LEU A 269 -3.50 3.09 5.34
C LEU A 269 -4.47 3.87 6.22
N ILE A 270 -4.84 3.31 7.36
CA ILE A 270 -5.67 4.00 8.36
C ILE A 270 -4.98 5.28 8.85
N LEU A 271 -3.67 5.22 9.18
CA LEU A 271 -2.90 6.40 9.55
C LEU A 271 -2.91 7.48 8.46
N ALA A 272 -2.77 7.09 7.19
CA ALA A 272 -2.87 8.03 6.07
C ALA A 272 -4.24 8.70 5.99
N LYS A 273 -5.33 7.92 6.16
CA LYS A 273 -6.71 8.42 6.12
C LYS A 273 -7.06 9.33 7.30
N GLU A 274 -6.53 9.04 8.48
CA GLU A 274 -6.79 9.80 9.71
C GLU A 274 -5.96 11.08 9.82
N ALA A 275 -4.87 11.21 9.07
CA ALA A 275 -4.00 12.38 9.10
C ALA A 275 -4.69 13.68 8.60
N SER A 276 -5.81 13.58 7.88
CA SER A 276 -6.60 14.72 7.42
C SER A 276 -8.07 14.32 7.24
N PRO A 277 -9.03 15.22 7.54
CA PRO A 277 -10.45 15.00 7.24
C PRO A 277 -10.72 14.77 5.74
N GLU A 278 -9.91 15.37 4.87
CA GLU A 278 -10.01 15.22 3.42
C GLU A 278 -9.42 13.91 2.90
N LYS A 279 -8.67 13.19 3.76
CA LYS A 279 -7.91 12.00 3.38
C LYS A 279 -6.90 12.31 2.27
N ASN A 280 -6.94 11.65 1.10
CA ASN A 280 -6.09 11.93 -0.07
C ASN A 280 -4.59 11.96 0.27
N ARG A 281 -4.12 10.90 0.94
CA ARG A 281 -2.76 10.82 1.48
C ARG A 281 -2.14 9.45 1.26
N VAL A 282 -0.82 9.42 1.31
CA VAL A 282 -0.04 8.19 1.29
C VAL A 282 0.83 8.09 2.53
N SER A 283 0.83 6.94 3.18
CA SER A 283 1.77 6.64 4.26
C SER A 283 3.00 5.92 3.71
N VAL A 284 4.18 6.45 4.00
CA VAL A 284 5.47 5.83 3.66
C VAL A 284 6.32 5.68 4.92
N LEU A 285 6.75 4.47 5.21
CA LEU A 285 7.47 4.15 6.46
C LEU A 285 6.72 4.58 7.74
N GLY A 286 5.39 4.57 7.69
CA GLY A 286 4.52 4.96 8.82
C GLY A 286 4.26 6.46 8.95
N GLU A 287 4.80 7.29 8.06
CA GLU A 287 4.58 8.74 8.05
C GLU A 287 3.58 9.10 6.94
N PRO A 288 2.50 9.84 7.26
CA PRO A 288 1.51 10.25 6.27
C PRO A 288 1.97 11.51 5.52
N PHE A 289 1.82 11.48 4.20
CA PHE A 289 2.15 12.57 3.28
C PHE A 289 0.98 12.89 2.36
N THR A 290 0.90 14.13 1.88
CA THR A 290 0.11 14.45 0.69
C THR A 290 0.76 13.84 -0.55
N TRP A 291 0.03 13.73 -1.65
CA TRP A 291 0.61 13.24 -2.90
C TRP A 291 1.71 14.17 -3.45
N ASP A 292 1.56 15.48 -3.30
CA ASP A 292 2.60 16.42 -3.71
C ASP A 292 3.88 16.27 -2.85
N GLU A 293 3.72 16.04 -1.55
CA GLU A 293 4.84 15.72 -0.65
C GLU A 293 5.50 14.38 -1.02
N PHE A 294 4.72 13.40 -1.43
CA PHE A 294 5.24 12.11 -1.91
C PHE A 294 6.07 12.27 -3.19
N HIS A 295 5.56 12.99 -4.20
CA HIS A 295 6.32 13.29 -5.42
C HIS A 295 7.62 14.03 -5.10
N ARG A 296 7.55 15.02 -4.22
CA ARG A 296 8.74 15.75 -3.77
C ARG A 296 9.74 14.84 -3.07
N MET A 297 9.28 13.95 -2.21
CA MET A 297 10.10 12.96 -1.50
C MET A 297 10.81 12.02 -2.48
N ILE A 298 10.13 11.52 -3.51
CA ILE A 298 10.73 10.67 -4.54
C ILE A 298 11.80 11.45 -5.30
N ASN A 299 11.53 12.70 -5.70
CA ASN A 299 12.50 13.56 -6.38
C ASN A 299 13.76 13.82 -5.54
N ILE A 300 13.59 14.10 -4.25
CA ILE A 300 14.72 14.27 -3.32
C ILE A 300 15.52 12.97 -3.19
N SER A 301 14.84 11.84 -3.08
CA SER A 301 15.50 10.53 -3.02
C SER A 301 16.34 10.25 -4.27
N ASN A 302 15.80 10.56 -5.45
CA ASN A 302 16.48 10.40 -6.73
C ASN A 302 17.68 11.36 -6.86
N LEU A 303 17.54 12.61 -6.39
CA LEU A 303 18.64 13.56 -6.34
C LEU A 303 19.77 13.08 -5.44
N LEU A 304 19.45 12.56 -4.25
CA LEU A 304 20.43 12.01 -3.31
C LEU A 304 21.13 10.78 -3.89
N ASP A 305 20.40 9.88 -4.54
CA ASP A 305 20.97 8.73 -5.25
C ASP A 305 21.96 9.18 -6.33
N ASN A 306 21.55 10.16 -7.16
CA ASN A 306 22.38 10.71 -8.24
C ASN A 306 23.67 11.38 -7.70
N LEU A 307 23.58 12.18 -6.64
CA LEU A 307 24.74 12.83 -6.02
C LEU A 307 25.79 11.81 -5.55
N VAL A 308 25.33 10.72 -4.94
CA VAL A 308 26.26 9.68 -4.44
C VAL A 308 26.75 8.78 -5.56
N ARG A 309 25.85 8.26 -6.39
CA ARG A 309 26.14 7.24 -7.39
C ARG A 309 26.91 7.80 -8.57
N ASN A 310 26.44 8.89 -9.14
CA ASN A 310 26.94 9.40 -10.43
C ASN A 310 27.95 10.55 -10.23
N ARG A 311 27.77 11.35 -9.16
CA ARG A 311 28.62 12.51 -8.91
C ARG A 311 29.67 12.25 -7.82
N GLY A 312 29.71 11.01 -7.28
CA GLY A 312 30.75 10.56 -6.37
C GLY A 312 30.78 11.23 -4.99
N GLU A 313 29.62 11.69 -4.51
CA GLU A 313 29.50 12.19 -3.15
C GLU A 313 29.54 11.08 -2.11
N SER A 314 29.95 11.43 -0.90
CA SER A 314 29.94 10.47 0.21
C SER A 314 28.50 10.15 0.67
N LYS A 315 28.25 8.89 0.97
CA LYS A 315 26.99 8.46 1.62
C LYS A 315 26.72 9.17 2.96
N ALA A 316 27.72 9.83 3.54
CA ALA A 316 27.55 10.63 4.75
C ALA A 316 26.50 11.73 4.61
N VAL A 317 26.25 12.25 3.39
CA VAL A 317 25.12 13.18 3.08
C VAL A 317 23.83 12.59 3.56
N ILE A 318 23.52 11.38 3.08
CA ILE A 318 22.26 10.68 3.32
C ILE A 318 22.11 10.40 4.82
N SER A 319 23.16 9.90 5.46
CA SER A 319 23.13 9.61 6.89
C SER A 319 22.85 10.87 7.73
N ARG A 320 23.40 12.01 7.36
CA ARG A 320 23.20 13.29 8.08
C ARG A 320 21.79 13.83 7.92
N ILE A 321 21.21 13.75 6.71
CA ILE A 321 19.81 14.13 6.49
C ILE A 321 18.90 13.20 7.30
N ARG A 322 19.14 11.90 7.29
CA ARG A 322 18.36 10.95 8.08
C ARG A 322 18.47 11.22 9.59
N GLU A 323 19.67 11.51 10.09
CA GLU A 323 19.92 11.80 11.50
C GLU A 323 19.36 13.16 11.95
N SER A 324 19.13 14.10 11.02
CA SER A 324 18.55 15.40 11.32
C SER A 324 17.15 15.31 11.91
N ARG A 325 16.41 14.19 11.65
CA ARG A 325 15.11 13.94 12.25
C ARG A 325 15.15 13.75 13.76
N LYS A 326 16.33 13.41 14.31
CA LYS A 326 16.51 13.26 15.77
C LYS A 326 16.29 14.63 16.43
N GLY A 327 15.33 14.69 17.30
CA GLY A 327 14.86 15.95 17.94
C GLY A 327 13.56 16.49 17.32
N PHE A 328 13.26 16.20 16.05
CA PHE A 328 12.05 16.70 15.41
C PHE A 328 10.76 16.13 16.03
N ALA A 329 10.70 14.82 16.22
CA ALA A 329 9.57 14.16 16.88
C ALA A 329 9.47 14.54 18.38
N ALA A 330 10.59 14.89 19.02
CA ALA A 330 10.61 15.41 20.36
C ALA A 330 10.14 16.89 20.39
N ALA A 331 10.55 17.70 19.43
CA ALA A 331 10.11 19.09 19.29
C ALA A 331 8.60 19.19 19.08
N LEU A 332 8.03 18.36 18.20
CA LEU A 332 6.58 18.31 17.97
C LEU A 332 5.79 17.83 19.20
N ARG A 333 6.36 16.90 20.00
CA ARG A 333 5.71 16.37 21.21
C ARG A 333 5.86 17.28 22.44
N HIS A 334 6.81 18.19 22.45
CA HIS A 334 7.18 19.00 23.60
C HIS A 334 6.95 20.51 23.38
N SER A 335 6.26 20.91 22.30
CA SER A 335 5.86 22.29 22.08
C SER A 335 5.13 22.90 23.29
N ASP A 336 4.39 22.09 24.04
CA ASP A 336 3.65 22.51 25.24
C ASP A 336 4.53 22.67 26.51
N ARG A 337 5.82 22.30 26.48
CA ARG A 337 6.70 22.29 27.65
C ARG A 337 7.84 23.31 27.61
N GLY A 338 7.84 24.23 26.65
CA GLY A 338 8.85 25.30 26.58
C GLY A 338 10.27 24.86 26.31
N ARG A 339 10.51 23.59 25.94
CA ARG A 339 11.81 23.08 25.47
C ARG A 339 11.83 22.99 23.95
N LEU A 340 12.54 23.91 23.33
CA LEU A 340 12.85 23.90 21.91
C LEU A 340 13.94 22.84 21.64
N ASP A 341 13.54 21.58 21.42
CA ASP A 341 14.41 20.60 20.78
C ASP A 341 14.43 20.91 19.27
N ILE A 342 15.32 21.80 18.87
CA ILE A 342 15.47 22.20 17.47
C ILE A 342 16.01 21.01 16.67
N PRO A 343 15.39 20.65 15.53
CA PRO A 343 15.95 19.66 14.62
C PRO A 343 17.39 20.02 14.29
N ARG A 344 18.28 19.06 14.33
CA ARG A 344 19.73 19.30 14.16
C ARG A 344 20.11 19.64 12.72
N VAL A 345 19.35 20.50 12.08
CA VAL A 345 19.52 20.97 10.69
C VAL A 345 20.86 21.66 10.49
N TRP A 346 21.35 22.40 11.51
CA TRP A 346 22.65 23.04 11.49
C TRP A 346 23.81 22.08 11.15
N ARG A 347 23.67 20.77 11.41
CA ARG A 347 24.69 19.76 11.03
C ARG A 347 24.77 19.58 9.52
N LEU A 348 23.74 19.88 8.77
CA LEU A 348 23.74 19.81 7.31
C LEU A 348 24.62 20.90 6.71
N PHE A 349 24.67 22.09 7.31
CA PHE A 349 25.55 23.18 6.86
C PHE A 349 27.04 22.82 7.00
N TYR A 350 27.41 22.13 8.07
CA TYR A 350 28.77 21.59 8.20
C TYR A 350 29.10 20.57 7.11
N PHE A 351 28.09 19.87 6.63
CA PHE A 351 28.26 18.87 5.59
C PHE A 351 28.52 19.53 4.23
N ILE A 352 27.83 20.61 3.88
CA ILE A 352 28.03 21.32 2.60
C ILE A 352 29.49 21.72 2.39
N ARG A 353 30.21 22.05 3.47
CA ARG A 353 31.64 22.37 3.39
C ARG A 353 32.51 21.24 2.83
N ASN A 354 32.08 20.01 3.01
CA ASN A 354 32.80 18.80 2.57
C ASN A 354 32.29 18.23 1.26
N VAL A 355 31.28 18.86 0.66
CA VAL A 355 30.74 18.46 -0.67
C VAL A 355 31.71 18.92 -1.74
N LYS A 356 31.91 18.09 -2.78
CA LYS A 356 32.73 18.43 -3.93
C LYS A 356 32.28 19.75 -4.55
N PRO A 357 33.22 20.60 -5.05
CA PRO A 357 32.89 21.90 -5.60
C PRO A 357 31.77 21.84 -6.65
N ASP A 358 31.82 20.87 -7.57
CA ASP A 358 30.87 20.69 -8.65
C ASP A 358 29.44 20.33 -8.18
N ASN A 359 29.29 19.86 -6.96
CA ASN A 359 28.02 19.45 -6.37
C ASN A 359 27.51 20.46 -5.34
N ARG A 360 28.30 21.49 -5.03
CA ARG A 360 27.99 22.43 -3.94
C ARG A 360 26.66 23.15 -4.14
N ASP A 361 26.38 23.65 -5.33
CA ASP A 361 25.13 24.35 -5.63
C ASP A 361 23.90 23.44 -5.44
N ALA A 362 23.98 22.19 -5.86
CA ALA A 362 22.90 21.24 -5.69
C ALA A 362 22.67 20.89 -4.21
N ALA A 363 23.76 20.71 -3.46
CA ALA A 363 23.72 20.43 -2.03
C ALA A 363 23.19 21.63 -1.22
N GLU A 364 23.61 22.84 -1.56
CA GLU A 364 23.14 24.08 -0.93
C GLU A 364 21.66 24.31 -1.18
N LYS A 365 21.18 24.12 -2.42
CA LYS A 365 19.76 24.17 -2.74
C LYS A 365 18.96 23.18 -1.91
N LEU A 366 19.41 21.94 -1.83
CA LEU A 366 18.76 20.89 -1.06
C LEU A 366 18.67 21.26 0.43
N VAL A 367 19.77 21.73 1.03
CA VAL A 367 19.80 22.10 2.45
C VAL A 367 18.93 23.33 2.71
N LYS A 368 18.99 24.33 1.86
CA LYS A 368 18.15 25.53 1.96
C LYS A 368 16.66 25.22 1.83
N GLU A 369 16.32 24.31 0.92
CA GLU A 369 14.95 23.81 0.76
C GLU A 369 14.48 23.09 2.04
N TYR A 370 15.31 22.24 2.62
CA TYR A 370 15.00 21.53 3.86
C TYR A 370 14.87 22.50 5.05
N GLU A 371 15.76 23.47 5.16
CA GLU A 371 15.69 24.52 6.19
C GLU A 371 14.38 25.31 6.09
N ASN A 372 14.03 25.79 4.89
CA ASN A 372 12.80 26.52 4.65
C ASN A 372 11.57 25.68 5.03
N LEU A 373 11.57 24.41 4.69
CA LEU A 373 10.48 23.47 5.00
C LEU A 373 10.32 23.30 6.51
N ILE A 374 11.41 23.15 7.25
CA ILE A 374 11.39 23.07 8.70
C ILE A 374 10.91 24.38 9.32
N MET A 375 11.42 25.51 8.86
CA MET A 375 11.02 26.83 9.36
C MET A 375 9.54 27.09 9.10
N ASN A 376 9.04 26.75 7.93
CA ASN A 376 7.62 26.91 7.59
C ASN A 376 6.73 26.01 8.45
N ALA A 377 7.15 24.77 8.70
CA ALA A 377 6.42 23.84 9.57
C ALA A 377 6.36 24.35 11.02
N PHE A 378 7.43 24.95 11.54
CA PHE A 378 7.44 25.54 12.90
C PHE A 378 6.66 26.86 12.99
N MET A 379 6.66 27.66 11.92
CA MET A 379 5.94 28.93 11.89
C MET A 379 4.47 28.80 11.50
N GLU A 380 3.96 27.57 11.34
CA GLU A 380 2.59 27.26 10.89
C GLU A 380 2.19 27.95 9.57
N LYS A 381 3.18 28.43 8.80
CA LYS A 381 2.93 29.10 7.51
C LYS A 381 2.50 28.14 6.41
N GLU A 382 2.99 26.91 6.48
CA GLU A 382 2.64 25.84 5.55
C GLU A 382 2.51 24.53 6.34
N LYS A 383 1.44 23.77 6.09
CA LYS A 383 1.22 22.43 6.67
C LYS A 383 1.98 21.34 5.90
N VAL A 384 3.28 21.56 5.66
CA VAL A 384 4.13 20.58 4.97
C VAL A 384 4.80 19.67 5.99
N ASN A 385 4.79 18.36 5.74
CA ASN A 385 5.41 17.40 6.65
C ASN A 385 6.94 17.43 6.51
N PRO A 386 7.68 17.88 7.54
CA PRO A 386 9.14 17.97 7.45
C PRO A 386 9.84 16.62 7.41
N MET A 387 9.12 15.51 7.60
CA MET A 387 9.64 14.15 7.45
C MET A 387 9.92 13.78 6.00
N ILE A 388 9.55 14.59 5.00
CA ILE A 388 9.88 14.38 3.58
C ILE A 388 11.36 14.08 3.39
N PHE A 389 12.25 14.93 3.93
CA PHE A 389 13.70 14.76 3.76
C PHE A 389 14.28 13.53 4.46
N PRO A 390 13.98 13.26 5.75
CA PRO A 390 14.43 12.05 6.41
C PRO A 390 13.95 10.75 5.74
N VAL A 391 12.71 10.73 5.25
CA VAL A 391 12.15 9.57 4.54
C VAL A 391 12.77 9.43 3.16
N ALA A 392 12.94 10.52 2.40
CA ALA A 392 13.65 10.53 1.13
C ALA A 392 15.09 10.01 1.27
N ALA A 393 15.80 10.48 2.31
CA ALA A 393 17.14 10.00 2.62
C ALA A 393 17.16 8.50 2.97
N ARG A 394 16.14 8.00 3.65
CA ARG A 394 16.03 6.58 3.95
C ARG A 394 15.79 5.74 2.69
N ILE A 395 14.96 6.22 1.78
CA ILE A 395 14.74 5.58 0.48
C ILE A 395 16.04 5.59 -0.35
N ALA A 396 16.76 6.73 -0.41
CA ALA A 396 18.04 6.82 -1.09
C ALA A 396 19.08 5.88 -0.49
N GLU A 397 19.12 5.72 0.84
CA GLU A 397 19.98 4.75 1.52
C GLU A 397 19.70 3.32 1.04
N TYR A 398 18.44 2.95 0.88
CA TYR A 398 18.07 1.66 0.34
C TYR A 398 18.50 1.50 -1.14
N LYS A 399 18.34 2.54 -1.96
CA LYS A 399 18.78 2.54 -3.37
C LYS A 399 20.31 2.42 -3.54
N LEU A 400 21.08 2.79 -2.52
CA LEU A 400 22.55 2.88 -2.55
C LEU A 400 23.28 1.78 -1.75
N LYS A 401 22.58 0.74 -1.33
CA LYS A 401 23.15 -0.24 -0.41
C LYS A 401 24.37 -0.98 -0.98
N ASN A 402 24.40 -1.23 -2.27
CA ASN A 402 25.53 -1.93 -2.96
C ASN A 402 26.74 -1.05 -3.29
N LEU A 403 26.60 0.25 -3.27
CA LEU A 403 27.75 1.10 -3.49
C LEU A 403 28.69 0.94 -2.30
N LYS A 404 29.87 0.37 -2.53
CA LYS A 404 30.96 0.42 -1.56
C LYS A 404 31.26 1.89 -1.30
N SER A 405 31.31 2.28 -0.02
CA SER A 405 31.67 3.62 0.43
C SER A 405 33.12 3.94 0.07
#